data_8a3a2e7d1809d217265adac2603b7bb1
#
_entry.id   8a3a2e7d1809d217265adac2603b7bb1
#
_cell.length_a   1.000
_cell.length_b   1.000
_cell.length_c   1.000
_cell.angle_alpha   90.00
_cell.angle_beta   90.00
_cell.angle_gamma   90.00
#
_symmetry.space_group_name_H-M   'P 1'
#
loop_
_entity.id
_entity.type
_entity.pdbx_description
1 polymer ?
#
loop_
_entity_poly.entity_id
_entity_poly.type
_entity_poly.pdbx_seq_one_letter_code
_entity_poly.pdbx_strand_id
1 'polypeptide(L)'
;MQALTEFIDATLNIAESGLLSSPFDTDWRSPSELHHDSDLTYWKPVRQQAPVSFEGLSHALELEIHADIKAYYASYWSGTLEADSSEGRVSLIQLWNAEDFDRLIANLIGHAMVKQKSRQEFTVFFANTDPDTEVFLSIDNSSGAIL
;
A
#
# COMPACT_ATOMS: atom_id res chain seq x y z
N MET A 1 -12.26 -3.25 -3.67
CA MET A 1 -12.29 -2.41 -2.45
C MET A 1 -12.84 -1.03 -2.81
N GLN A 2 -14.13 -0.86 -2.58
CA GLN A 2 -14.87 0.32 -3.02
C GLN A 2 -14.42 1.60 -2.31
N ALA A 3 -14.17 1.53 -1.00
CA ALA A 3 -13.75 2.69 -0.23
C ALA A 3 -12.42 3.26 -0.72
N LEU A 4 -11.47 2.41 -1.09
CA LEU A 4 -10.19 2.84 -1.65
C LEU A 4 -10.39 3.51 -3.00
N THR A 5 -11.23 2.94 -3.87
CA THR A 5 -11.54 3.51 -5.18
C THR A 5 -12.19 4.90 -5.03
N GLU A 6 -13.15 5.04 -4.13
CA GLU A 6 -13.81 6.33 -3.86
C GLU A 6 -12.83 7.38 -3.34
N PHE A 7 -11.92 6.99 -2.46
CA PHE A 7 -10.88 7.88 -1.95
C PHE A 7 -9.93 8.34 -3.06
N ILE A 8 -9.51 7.43 -3.93
CA ILE A 8 -8.63 7.75 -5.06
C ILE A 8 -9.32 8.73 -6.00
N ASP A 9 -10.58 8.48 -6.35
CA ASP A 9 -11.35 9.38 -7.23
C ASP A 9 -11.48 10.77 -6.62
N ALA A 10 -11.76 10.87 -5.32
CA ALA A 10 -11.85 12.14 -4.62
C ALA A 10 -10.51 12.88 -4.61
N THR A 11 -9.41 12.17 -4.39
CA THR A 11 -8.06 12.74 -4.40
C THR A 11 -7.71 13.32 -5.77
N LEU A 12 -8.02 12.61 -6.84
CA LEU A 12 -7.76 13.07 -8.21
C LEU A 12 -8.60 14.27 -8.58
N ASN A 13 -9.82 14.37 -8.05
CA ASN A 13 -10.70 15.54 -8.29
C ASN A 13 -10.16 16.82 -7.64
N ILE A 14 -9.45 16.69 -6.51
CA ILE A 14 -8.85 17.83 -5.81
C ILE A 14 -7.52 18.23 -6.44
N ALA A 15 -6.76 17.25 -6.96
CA ALA A 15 -5.45 17.49 -7.53
C ALA A 15 -5.54 18.37 -8.78
N GLU A 16 -4.69 19.38 -8.84
CA GLU A 16 -4.56 20.21 -10.04
C GLU A 16 -4.16 19.33 -11.21
N SER A 17 -4.82 19.47 -12.37
CA SER A 17 -4.64 18.64 -13.57
C SER A 17 -4.94 17.14 -13.37
N GLY A 18 -5.49 16.73 -12.24
CA GLY A 18 -5.82 15.33 -11.98
C GLY A 18 -4.63 14.40 -11.81
N LEU A 19 -3.43 14.96 -11.55
CA LEU A 19 -2.19 14.19 -11.39
C LEU A 19 -1.53 14.52 -10.07
N LEU A 20 -0.84 13.53 -9.52
CA LEU A 20 0.02 13.66 -8.36
C LEU A 20 1.48 13.70 -8.83
N SER A 21 2.39 14.14 -7.98
CA SER A 21 3.81 14.21 -8.33
C SER A 21 4.68 13.71 -7.21
N SER A 22 5.84 13.17 -7.60
CA SER A 22 6.87 12.66 -6.69
C SER A 22 8.24 12.86 -7.32
N PRO A 23 9.34 12.78 -6.55
CA PRO A 23 10.68 12.80 -7.12
C PRO A 23 10.84 11.70 -8.17
N PHE A 24 11.47 12.05 -9.30
CA PHE A 24 11.71 11.10 -10.37
C PHE A 24 12.96 10.28 -10.11
N ASP A 25 12.89 8.97 -10.32
CA ASP A 25 14.00 8.03 -10.21
C ASP A 25 13.99 7.09 -11.41
N THR A 26 15.01 7.16 -12.27
CA THR A 26 15.11 6.31 -13.47
C THR A 26 15.18 4.82 -13.13
N ASP A 27 15.67 4.49 -11.94
CA ASP A 27 15.83 3.10 -11.50
C ASP A 27 14.62 2.56 -10.76
N TRP A 28 13.61 3.41 -10.55
CA TRP A 28 12.42 3.05 -9.76
C TRP A 28 11.16 3.54 -10.44
N ARG A 29 10.79 2.88 -11.55
CA ARG A 29 9.67 3.28 -12.39
C ARG A 29 8.39 2.54 -12.01
N SER A 30 7.24 3.14 -12.35
CA SER A 30 5.92 2.60 -12.03
C SER A 30 4.99 2.63 -13.23
N PRO A 31 4.06 1.64 -13.34
CA PRO A 31 2.98 1.71 -14.32
C PRO A 31 2.04 2.91 -14.13
N SER A 32 2.05 3.54 -12.94
CA SER A 32 1.20 4.71 -12.68
C SER A 32 1.77 6.01 -13.26
N GLU A 33 3.04 6.05 -13.66
CA GLU A 33 3.68 7.25 -14.21
C GLU A 33 3.16 7.58 -15.61
N LEU A 34 2.82 8.84 -15.85
CA LEU A 34 2.33 9.32 -17.14
C LEU A 34 3.42 10.09 -17.90
N HIS A 35 4.11 10.99 -17.21
CA HIS A 35 5.25 11.71 -17.78
C HIS A 35 6.15 12.21 -16.67
N HIS A 36 7.36 12.62 -17.02
CA HIS A 36 8.32 13.12 -16.05
C HIS A 36 9.25 14.16 -16.69
N ASP A 37 9.87 14.95 -15.83
CA ASP A 37 11.04 15.76 -16.19
C ASP A 37 12.26 15.23 -15.43
N SER A 38 13.33 16.03 -15.30
CA SER A 38 14.53 15.61 -14.60
C SER A 38 14.35 15.48 -13.08
N ASP A 39 13.38 16.17 -12.51
CA ASP A 39 13.19 16.27 -11.05
C ASP A 39 11.97 15.54 -10.55
N LEU A 40 10.86 15.60 -11.30
CA LEU A 40 9.56 15.07 -10.86
C LEU A 40 8.96 14.12 -11.88
N THR A 41 8.24 13.14 -11.38
CA THR A 41 7.34 12.31 -12.18
C THR A 41 5.90 12.65 -11.80
N TYR A 42 5.03 12.65 -12.81
CA TYR A 42 3.60 12.95 -12.65
C TYR A 42 2.82 11.65 -12.87
N TRP A 43 1.99 11.31 -11.90
CA TRP A 43 1.36 10.00 -11.86
C TRP A 43 -0.06 10.06 -11.29
N LYS A 44 -0.80 9.00 -11.50
CA LYS A 44 -2.07 8.75 -10.81
C LYS A 44 -2.19 7.26 -10.52
N PRO A 45 -2.94 6.87 -9.47
CA PRO A 45 -3.18 5.45 -9.22
C PRO A 45 -3.81 4.80 -10.46
N VAL A 46 -3.26 3.66 -10.86
CA VAL A 46 -3.81 2.86 -11.97
C VAL A 46 -4.13 1.46 -11.49
N ARG A 47 -5.22 0.89 -11.96
CA ARG A 47 -5.59 -0.47 -11.60
C ARG A 47 -4.56 -1.46 -12.11
N GLN A 48 -4.24 -2.44 -11.29
CA GLN A 48 -3.36 -3.53 -11.70
C GLN A 48 -4.08 -4.40 -12.72
N GLN A 49 -3.51 -4.54 -13.91
CA GLN A 49 -4.07 -5.40 -14.96
C GLN A 49 -3.83 -6.87 -14.63
N ALA A 50 -2.64 -7.17 -14.11
CA ALA A 50 -2.30 -8.49 -13.58
C ALA A 50 -2.09 -8.34 -12.07
N PRO A 51 -3.14 -8.55 -11.26
CA PRO A 51 -3.02 -8.34 -9.80
C PRO A 51 -1.91 -9.18 -9.18
N VAL A 52 -1.19 -8.59 -8.23
CA VAL A 52 -0.17 -9.33 -7.49
C VAL A 52 -0.80 -10.48 -6.72
N SER A 53 -0.05 -11.58 -6.56
CA SER A 53 -0.53 -12.78 -5.89
C SER A 53 0.12 -12.95 -4.53
N PHE A 54 -0.70 -13.21 -3.51
CA PHE A 54 -0.24 -13.51 -2.16
C PHE A 54 -0.08 -15.01 -1.91
N GLU A 55 -0.19 -15.85 -2.94
CA GLU A 55 -0.07 -17.30 -2.78
C GLU A 55 1.30 -17.71 -2.23
N GLY A 56 2.37 -17.07 -2.69
CA GLY A 56 3.71 -17.33 -2.17
C GLY A 56 3.85 -17.04 -0.68
N LEU A 57 3.29 -15.92 -0.24
CA LEU A 57 3.28 -15.54 1.18
C LEU A 57 2.43 -16.52 1.99
N SER A 58 1.23 -16.83 1.50
CA SER A 58 0.33 -17.78 2.14
C SER A 58 1.00 -19.15 2.33
N HIS A 59 1.68 -19.63 1.31
CA HIS A 59 2.42 -20.90 1.36
C HIS A 59 3.59 -20.83 2.34
N ALA A 60 4.37 -19.74 2.30
CA ALA A 60 5.54 -19.57 3.17
C ALA A 60 5.15 -19.52 4.66
N LEU A 61 4.02 -18.91 4.97
CA LEU A 61 3.55 -18.75 6.36
C LEU A 61 2.60 -19.86 6.81
N GLU A 62 2.16 -20.70 5.89
CA GLU A 62 1.13 -21.71 6.15
C GLU A 62 -0.15 -21.07 6.72
N LEU A 63 -0.48 -19.89 6.22
CA LEU A 63 -1.65 -19.12 6.61
C LEU A 63 -2.40 -18.65 5.37
N GLU A 64 -3.71 -18.60 5.47
CA GLU A 64 -4.51 -17.94 4.44
C GLU A 64 -4.48 -16.42 4.69
N ILE A 65 -4.24 -15.65 3.64
CA ILE A 65 -4.19 -14.19 3.73
C ILE A 65 -5.61 -13.64 3.59
N HIS A 66 -6.02 -12.76 4.49
CA HIS A 66 -7.36 -12.19 4.51
C HIS A 66 -7.68 -11.49 3.18
N ALA A 67 -8.93 -11.65 2.73
CA ALA A 67 -9.37 -11.10 1.46
C ALA A 67 -9.21 -9.58 1.37
N ASP A 68 -9.40 -8.86 2.47
CA ASP A 68 -9.26 -7.40 2.50
C ASP A 68 -7.82 -6.94 2.32
N ILE A 69 -6.86 -7.71 2.84
CA ILE A 69 -5.43 -7.43 2.63
C ILE A 69 -5.09 -7.59 1.15
N LYS A 70 -5.54 -8.70 0.54
CA LYS A 70 -5.31 -8.96 -0.88
C LYS A 70 -5.97 -7.88 -1.74
N ALA A 71 -7.21 -7.52 -1.43
CA ALA A 71 -7.92 -6.48 -2.17
C ALA A 71 -7.23 -5.13 -2.09
N TYR A 72 -6.69 -4.79 -0.93
CA TYR A 72 -5.99 -3.51 -0.74
C TYR A 72 -4.74 -3.42 -1.62
N TYR A 73 -3.87 -4.42 -1.55
CA TYR A 73 -2.58 -4.36 -2.24
C TYR A 73 -2.62 -4.83 -3.70
N ALA A 74 -3.64 -5.56 -4.10
CA ALA A 74 -3.77 -6.06 -5.47
C ALA A 74 -4.63 -5.18 -6.38
N SER A 75 -5.07 -4.02 -5.88
CA SER A 75 -5.99 -3.14 -6.63
C SER A 75 -5.29 -2.15 -7.55
N TYR A 76 -4.27 -1.45 -7.05
CA TYR A 76 -3.65 -0.33 -7.77
C TYR A 76 -2.13 -0.37 -7.71
N TRP A 77 -1.51 0.17 -8.76
CA TRP A 77 -0.15 0.67 -8.71
C TRP A 77 -0.25 2.16 -8.37
N SER A 78 0.47 2.60 -7.35
CA SER A 78 0.32 3.97 -6.84
C SER A 78 1.49 4.33 -5.94
N GLY A 79 1.78 5.64 -5.85
CA GLY A 79 2.59 6.18 -4.77
C GLY A 79 1.79 6.27 -3.48
N THR A 80 2.44 6.73 -2.42
CA THR A 80 1.79 6.96 -1.12
C THR A 80 0.67 7.99 -1.27
N LEU A 81 -0.48 7.70 -0.67
CA LEU A 81 -1.64 8.58 -0.69
C LEU A 81 -1.85 9.20 0.68
N GLU A 82 -1.98 10.52 0.73
CA GLU A 82 -2.20 11.25 1.98
C GLU A 82 -3.69 11.45 2.23
N ALA A 83 -4.12 11.23 3.46
CA ALA A 83 -5.49 11.46 3.90
C ALA A 83 -5.49 12.24 5.21
N ASP A 84 -6.38 13.23 5.32
CA ASP A 84 -6.57 13.98 6.54
C ASP A 84 -7.81 13.48 7.28
N SER A 85 -7.69 13.37 8.61
CA SER A 85 -8.80 13.02 9.47
C SER A 85 -8.86 13.99 10.65
N SER A 86 -9.94 13.91 11.46
CA SER A 86 -10.07 14.72 12.67
C SER A 86 -8.99 14.41 13.71
N GLU A 87 -8.36 13.25 13.61
CA GLU A 87 -7.31 12.81 14.55
C GLU A 87 -5.91 13.02 14.00
N GLY A 88 -5.76 13.54 12.78
CA GLY A 88 -4.47 13.80 12.16
C GLY A 88 -4.40 13.29 10.73
N ARG A 89 -3.20 13.34 10.16
CA ARG A 89 -2.94 12.86 8.80
C ARG A 89 -2.57 11.40 8.79
N VAL A 90 -3.03 10.69 7.77
CA VAL A 90 -2.70 9.29 7.54
C VAL A 90 -2.08 9.16 6.16
N SER A 91 -0.94 8.47 6.07
CA SER A 91 -0.28 8.17 4.80
C SER A 91 -0.57 6.71 4.44
N LEU A 92 -1.36 6.52 3.39
CA LEU A 92 -1.71 5.17 2.92
C LEU A 92 -0.56 4.60 2.09
N ILE A 93 -0.08 3.43 2.49
CA ILE A 93 0.99 2.72 1.80
C ILE A 93 0.39 1.99 0.61
N GLN A 94 0.97 2.23 -0.57
CA GLN A 94 0.57 1.59 -1.81
C GLN A 94 1.80 0.97 -2.49
N LEU A 95 1.58 0.12 -3.49
CA LEU A 95 2.67 -0.49 -4.24
C LEU A 95 2.96 0.33 -5.49
N TRP A 96 4.21 0.79 -5.60
CA TRP A 96 4.65 1.57 -6.74
C TRP A 96 4.84 0.69 -7.99
N ASN A 97 5.46 -0.47 -7.79
CA ASN A 97 5.75 -1.41 -8.88
C ASN A 97 5.90 -2.84 -8.34
N ALA A 98 6.21 -3.78 -9.23
CA ALA A 98 6.36 -5.19 -8.87
C ALA A 98 7.51 -5.45 -7.89
N GLU A 99 8.62 -4.69 -8.00
CA GLU A 99 9.73 -4.82 -7.06
C GLU A 99 9.35 -4.34 -5.66
N ASP A 100 8.50 -3.32 -5.58
CA ASP A 100 7.96 -2.83 -4.32
C ASP A 100 7.10 -3.90 -3.64
N PHE A 101 6.34 -4.66 -4.43
CA PHE A 101 5.60 -5.81 -3.93
C PHE A 101 6.54 -6.89 -3.36
N ASP A 102 7.63 -7.19 -4.05
CA ASP A 102 8.61 -8.18 -3.57
C ASP A 102 9.22 -7.74 -2.22
N ARG A 103 9.48 -6.45 -2.07
CA ARG A 103 9.97 -5.88 -0.80
C ARG A 103 8.92 -6.00 0.30
N LEU A 104 7.65 -5.74 -0.02
CA LEU A 104 6.55 -5.91 0.93
C LEU A 104 6.49 -7.36 1.43
N ILE A 105 6.56 -8.33 0.52
CA ILE A 105 6.49 -9.75 0.88
C ILE A 105 7.65 -10.13 1.80
N ALA A 106 8.87 -9.69 1.49
CA ALA A 106 10.04 -9.96 2.33
C ALA A 106 9.86 -9.37 3.75
N ASN A 107 9.35 -8.14 3.83
CA ASN A 107 9.08 -7.48 5.10
C ASN A 107 7.98 -8.20 5.89
N LEU A 108 6.94 -8.66 5.22
CA LEU A 108 5.84 -9.37 5.87
C LEU A 108 6.27 -10.72 6.41
N ILE A 109 7.16 -11.43 5.71
CA ILE A 109 7.71 -12.70 6.21
C ILE A 109 8.49 -12.44 7.51
N GLY A 110 9.36 -11.44 7.52
CA GLY A 110 10.11 -11.06 8.73
C GLY A 110 9.20 -10.67 9.89
N HIS A 111 8.17 -9.87 9.59
CA HIS A 111 7.18 -9.43 10.58
C HIS A 111 6.40 -10.61 11.16
N ALA A 112 5.99 -11.55 10.30
CA ALA A 112 5.28 -12.75 10.73
C ALA A 112 6.12 -13.61 11.67
N MET A 113 7.41 -13.72 11.40
CA MET A 113 8.33 -14.48 12.27
C MET A 113 8.42 -13.84 13.66
N VAL A 114 8.49 -12.52 13.74
CA VAL A 114 8.51 -11.78 15.02
C VAL A 114 7.19 -12.00 15.78
N LYS A 115 6.05 -11.88 15.09
CA LYS A 115 4.73 -12.10 15.70
C LYS A 115 4.59 -13.53 16.22
N GLN A 116 5.07 -14.51 15.47
CA GLN A 116 5.01 -15.91 15.87
C GLN A 116 5.82 -16.18 17.14
N LYS A 117 7.03 -15.62 17.23
CA LYS A 117 7.88 -15.74 18.44
C LYS A 117 7.22 -15.13 19.66
N SER A 118 6.48 -14.04 19.48
CA SER A 118 5.77 -13.33 20.54
C SER A 118 4.39 -13.91 20.81
N ARG A 119 3.98 -14.94 20.09
CA ARG A 119 2.65 -15.55 20.16
C ARG A 119 1.54 -14.53 19.89
N GLN A 120 1.80 -13.60 18.97
CA GLN A 120 0.84 -12.61 18.55
C GLN A 120 0.23 -12.98 17.20
N GLU A 121 -0.99 -12.50 16.94
CA GLU A 121 -1.65 -12.71 15.67
C GLU A 121 -0.93 -11.94 14.54
N PHE A 122 -0.95 -12.50 13.34
CA PHE A 122 -0.35 -11.87 12.18
C PHE A 122 -1.20 -10.68 11.73
N THR A 123 -0.54 -9.54 11.55
CA THR A 123 -1.15 -8.32 11.04
C THR A 123 -0.37 -7.81 9.85
N VAL A 124 -1.03 -7.08 8.95
CA VAL A 124 -0.39 -6.46 7.79
C VAL A 124 -0.58 -4.95 7.87
N PHE A 125 0.52 -4.21 7.94
CA PHE A 125 0.46 -2.75 7.97
C PHE A 125 0.03 -2.20 6.60
N PHE A 126 -0.71 -1.12 6.60
CA PHE A 126 -1.16 -0.47 5.37
C PHE A 126 -1.07 1.06 5.41
N ALA A 127 -0.81 1.65 6.57
CA ALA A 127 -0.73 3.10 6.69
C ALA A 127 0.15 3.53 7.86
N ASN A 128 0.73 4.72 7.72
CA ASN A 128 1.44 5.42 8.80
C ASN A 128 0.57 6.56 9.30
N THR A 129 0.70 6.90 10.57
CA THR A 129 0.04 8.08 11.14
C THR A 129 1.04 9.21 11.32
N ASP A 130 0.56 10.44 11.12
CA ASP A 130 1.35 11.66 11.29
C ASP A 130 0.74 12.47 12.44
N PRO A 131 1.54 13.10 13.31
CA PRO A 131 2.99 13.31 13.22
C PRO A 131 3.86 12.16 13.74
N ASP A 132 3.26 11.13 14.34
CA ASP A 132 4.01 10.01 14.88
C ASP A 132 4.16 8.90 13.83
N THR A 133 5.27 8.94 13.09
CA THR A 133 5.56 7.98 12.02
C THR A 133 5.93 6.60 12.53
N GLU A 134 6.06 6.42 13.85
CA GLU A 134 6.31 5.11 14.44
C GLU A 134 5.03 4.30 14.64
N VAL A 135 3.87 4.94 14.50
CA VAL A 135 2.58 4.28 14.66
C VAL A 135 2.02 3.88 13.30
N PHE A 136 1.82 2.59 13.12
CA PHE A 136 1.26 2.01 11.90
C PHE A 136 -0.19 1.57 12.15
N LEU A 137 -1.02 1.72 11.13
CA LEU A 137 -2.33 1.08 11.08
C LEU A 137 -2.18 -0.24 10.36
N SER A 138 -2.78 -1.28 10.90
CA SER A 138 -2.66 -2.65 10.38
C SER A 138 -4.01 -3.31 10.24
N ILE A 139 -4.07 -4.31 9.36
CA ILE A 139 -5.24 -5.18 9.21
C ILE A 139 -4.91 -6.51 9.88
N ASP A 140 -5.76 -6.93 10.80
CA ASP A 140 -5.65 -8.25 11.42
C ASP A 140 -5.98 -9.33 10.38
N ASN A 141 -5.06 -10.26 10.17
CA ASN A 141 -5.21 -11.28 9.13
C ASN A 141 -6.36 -12.25 9.41
N SER A 142 -6.70 -12.49 10.66
CA SER A 142 -7.77 -13.46 10.99
C SER A 142 -9.16 -12.85 10.86
N SER A 143 -9.33 -11.58 11.22
CA SER A 143 -10.66 -10.94 11.30
C SER A 143 -10.89 -9.85 10.25
N GLY A 144 -9.83 -9.28 9.69
CA GLY A 144 -9.93 -8.10 8.83
C GLY A 144 -10.10 -6.78 9.60
N ALA A 145 -10.05 -6.82 10.93
CA ALA A 145 -10.19 -5.62 11.74
C ALA A 145 -8.98 -4.69 11.58
N ILE A 146 -9.22 -3.39 11.64
CA ILE A 146 -8.16 -2.38 11.63
C ILE A 146 -7.73 -2.12 13.07
N LEU A 147 -6.43 -2.20 13.28
CA LEU A 147 -5.82 -2.07 14.61
C LEU A 147 -4.97 -0.81 14.74
#